data_48feda7db49d78d5ea9f5c7fa55b2b8d
#
_entry.id   48feda7db49d78d5ea9f5c7fa55b2b8d
#
_cell.length_a   1.000
_cell.length_b   1.000
_cell.length_c   1.000
_cell.angle_alpha   90.00
_cell.angle_beta   90.00
_cell.angle_gamma   90.00
#
_symmetry.space_group_name_H-M   'P 1'
#
loop_
_entity.id
_entity.type
_entity.pdbx_description
1 polymer ?
#
loop_
_entity_poly.entity_id
_entity_poly.type
_entity_poly.pdbx_seq_one_letter_code
_entity_poly.pdbx_strand_id
1 'polypeptide(L)'
;MLTKFKEKIQQTLSTQARWLHTLGLKPNHITLLGIIFATVSSASYASTQNNKLFLLIAIIFLLFSGFCDAIDGVLARLYGQTTQLGGFLDSVLDRYADVLIFGGIMLGNLCNLFWGLAALSGSLLVSYSRARAEAAGVKMESVGFMERAERLLLLTIASLIALFWLDAINWAMILLAFLTNLTVIQRIIYFYKKTM
;
A
#
# COMPACT_ATOMS: atom_id res chain seq x y z
N MET A 1 14.67 15.00 11.19
CA MET A 1 13.26 15.08 11.58
C MET A 1 12.48 13.78 11.27
N LEU A 2 12.66 13.21 10.11
CA LEU A 2 11.99 11.95 9.69
C LEU A 2 12.29 10.74 10.58
N THR A 3 13.49 10.61 11.11
CA THR A 3 13.90 9.51 12.03
C THR A 3 13.11 9.52 13.34
N LYS A 4 12.97 10.68 13.98
CA LYS A 4 12.15 10.81 15.20
C LYS A 4 10.66 10.55 14.97
N PHE A 5 10.14 10.90 13.80
CA PHE A 5 8.76 10.62 13.44
C PHE A 5 8.54 9.11 13.21
N LYS A 6 9.49 8.46 12.54
CA LYS A 6 9.50 7.01 12.32
C LYS A 6 9.57 6.23 13.65
N GLU A 7 10.45 6.67 14.58
CA GLU A 7 10.55 6.08 15.92
C GLU A 7 9.25 6.23 16.71
N LYS A 8 8.60 7.40 16.66
CA LYS A 8 7.34 7.65 17.35
C LYS A 8 6.19 6.81 16.80
N ILE A 9 6.08 6.69 15.48
CA ILE A 9 5.13 5.78 14.83
C ILE A 9 5.40 4.34 15.26
N GLN A 10 6.66 3.92 15.26
CA GLN A 10 7.04 2.57 15.63
C GLN A 10 6.74 2.26 17.11
N GLN A 11 6.92 3.22 18.02
CA GLN A 11 6.52 3.09 19.42
C GLN A 11 4.99 2.98 19.58
N THR A 12 4.21 3.78 18.85
CA THR A 12 2.75 3.71 18.88
C THR A 12 2.27 2.35 18.35
N LEU A 13 2.78 1.92 17.21
CA LEU A 13 2.44 0.60 16.63
C LEU A 13 2.88 -0.57 17.53
N SER A 14 3.96 -0.41 18.29
CA SER A 14 4.42 -1.47 19.21
C SER A 14 3.42 -1.73 20.34
N THR A 15 2.74 -0.71 20.84
CA THR A 15 1.73 -0.86 21.89
C THR A 15 0.51 -1.62 21.34
N GLN A 16 0.06 -1.28 20.14
CA GLN A 16 -1.06 -1.97 19.48
C GLN A 16 -0.70 -3.41 19.10
N ALA A 17 0.54 -3.63 18.63
CA ALA A 17 1.04 -4.96 18.34
C ALA A 17 1.05 -5.86 19.61
N ARG A 18 1.45 -5.31 20.77
CA ARG A 18 1.38 -6.04 22.04
C ARG A 18 -0.06 -6.43 22.39
N TRP A 19 -1.00 -5.50 22.26
CA TRP A 19 -2.41 -5.78 22.52
C TRP A 19 -2.96 -6.87 21.59
N LEU A 20 -2.65 -6.81 20.29
CA LEU A 20 -3.05 -7.85 19.33
C LEU A 20 -2.41 -9.21 19.65
N HIS A 21 -1.16 -9.21 20.12
CA HIS A 21 -0.50 -10.44 20.57
C HIS A 21 -1.20 -11.06 21.80
N THR A 22 -1.67 -10.25 22.76
CA THR A 22 -2.43 -10.78 23.93
C THR A 22 -3.75 -11.42 23.53
N LEU A 23 -4.32 -11.06 22.37
CA LEU A 23 -5.49 -11.71 21.77
C LEU A 23 -5.14 -12.99 20.99
N GLY A 24 -3.88 -13.43 21.01
CA GLY A 24 -3.42 -14.62 20.30
C GLY A 24 -3.23 -14.46 18.79
N LEU A 25 -3.28 -13.22 18.27
CA LEU A 25 -3.09 -12.95 16.85
C LEU A 25 -1.61 -13.08 16.45
N LYS A 26 -1.36 -13.83 15.38
CA LYS A 26 -0.04 -13.99 14.76
C LYS A 26 0.09 -13.01 13.59
N PRO A 27 1.35 -12.64 13.17
CA PRO A 27 1.57 -11.73 12.04
C PRO A 27 0.76 -12.13 10.80
N ASN A 28 0.80 -13.40 10.38
CA ASN A 28 0.09 -13.88 9.19
C ASN A 28 -1.44 -13.74 9.29
N HIS A 29 -2.03 -13.76 10.49
CA HIS A 29 -3.47 -13.49 10.66
C HIS A 29 -3.78 -12.02 10.34
N ILE A 30 -2.89 -11.11 10.73
CA ILE A 30 -3.05 -9.67 10.48
C ILE A 30 -2.87 -9.35 9.00
N THR A 31 -1.87 -9.95 8.35
CA THR A 31 -1.68 -9.84 6.89
C THR A 31 -2.94 -10.32 6.14
N LEU A 32 -3.55 -11.44 6.57
CA LEU A 32 -4.79 -11.95 5.98
C LEU A 32 -5.98 -11.01 6.23
N LEU A 33 -6.09 -10.42 7.41
CA LEU A 33 -7.10 -9.39 7.68
C LEU A 33 -6.91 -8.16 6.79
N GLY A 34 -5.66 -7.77 6.52
CA GLY A 34 -5.32 -6.67 5.62
C GLY A 34 -5.88 -6.87 4.21
N ILE A 35 -5.77 -8.08 3.63
CA ILE A 35 -6.34 -8.36 2.30
C ILE A 35 -7.87 -8.42 2.31
N ILE A 36 -8.48 -8.92 3.41
CA ILE A 36 -9.93 -8.88 3.57
C ILE A 36 -10.42 -7.42 3.57
N PHE A 37 -9.76 -6.54 4.33
CA PHE A 37 -10.10 -5.12 4.36
C PHE A 37 -9.86 -4.43 3.01
N ALA A 38 -8.80 -4.77 2.29
CA ALA A 38 -8.58 -4.28 0.92
C ALA A 38 -9.71 -4.73 -0.03
N THR A 39 -10.22 -5.96 0.13
CA THR A 39 -11.33 -6.47 -0.68
C THR A 39 -12.62 -5.70 -0.40
N VAL A 40 -12.95 -5.45 0.88
CA VAL A 40 -14.12 -4.66 1.27
C VAL A 40 -13.98 -3.21 0.77
N SER A 41 -12.80 -2.62 0.91
CA SER A 41 -12.50 -1.28 0.38
C SER A 41 -12.72 -1.23 -1.14
N SER A 42 -12.19 -2.21 -1.87
CA SER A 42 -12.35 -2.35 -3.33
C SER A 42 -13.82 -2.42 -3.76
N ALA A 43 -14.58 -3.33 -3.15
CA ALA A 43 -16.01 -3.49 -3.42
C ALA A 43 -16.79 -2.20 -3.13
N SER A 44 -16.39 -1.48 -2.07
CA SER A 44 -17.00 -0.21 -1.70
C SER A 44 -16.66 0.89 -2.72
N TYR A 45 -15.41 1.00 -3.20
CA TYR A 45 -15.06 1.91 -4.29
C TYR A 45 -15.89 1.61 -5.55
N ALA A 46 -16.00 0.34 -5.93
CA ALA A 46 -16.79 -0.08 -7.09
C ALA A 46 -18.28 0.29 -6.97
N SER A 47 -18.81 0.39 -5.75
CA SER A 47 -20.22 0.69 -5.48
C SER A 47 -20.50 2.18 -5.20
N THR A 48 -19.50 3.04 -5.25
CA THR A 48 -19.63 4.49 -4.89
C THR A 48 -20.65 5.22 -5.73
N GLN A 49 -20.83 4.84 -7.01
CA GLN A 49 -21.85 5.45 -7.90
C GLN A 49 -23.27 5.22 -7.40
N ASN A 50 -23.52 4.15 -6.67
CA ASN A 50 -24.84 3.84 -6.12
C ASN A 50 -25.19 4.69 -4.90
N ASN A 51 -24.19 4.93 -4.04
CA ASN A 51 -24.37 5.73 -2.83
C ASN A 51 -22.99 6.23 -2.32
N LYS A 52 -22.90 7.54 -2.02
CA LYS A 52 -21.68 8.15 -1.46
C LYS A 52 -21.25 7.55 -0.11
N LEU A 53 -22.14 6.88 0.61
CA LEU A 53 -21.79 6.16 1.83
C LEU A 53 -20.71 5.07 1.57
N PHE A 54 -20.74 4.43 0.40
CA PHE A 54 -19.72 3.45 0.03
C PHE A 54 -18.32 4.07 -0.06
N LEU A 55 -18.20 5.34 -0.46
CA LEU A 55 -16.90 6.02 -0.43
C LEU A 55 -16.34 6.14 0.99
N LEU A 56 -17.18 6.45 1.97
CA LEU A 56 -16.77 6.49 3.38
C LEU A 56 -16.31 5.11 3.87
N ILE A 57 -17.07 4.06 3.53
CA ILE A 57 -16.72 2.68 3.84
C ILE A 57 -15.38 2.31 3.19
N ALA A 58 -15.19 2.67 1.92
CA ALA A 58 -13.95 2.42 1.20
C ALA A 58 -12.74 3.04 1.91
N ILE A 59 -12.85 4.30 2.35
CA ILE A 59 -11.80 5.00 3.09
C ILE A 59 -11.46 4.30 4.41
N ILE A 60 -12.48 3.95 5.19
CA ILE A 60 -12.28 3.27 6.48
C ILE A 60 -11.53 1.95 6.28
N PHE A 61 -11.96 1.13 5.33
CA PHE A 61 -11.33 -0.16 5.09
C PHE A 61 -9.98 -0.05 4.39
N LEU A 62 -9.74 1.00 3.60
CA LEU A 62 -8.41 1.33 3.07
C LEU A 62 -7.42 1.61 4.21
N LEU A 63 -7.83 2.42 5.19
CA LEU A 63 -7.02 2.73 6.36
C LEU A 63 -6.75 1.48 7.22
N PHE A 64 -7.75 0.63 7.43
CA PHE A 64 -7.56 -0.64 8.16
C PHE A 64 -6.62 -1.58 7.42
N SER A 65 -6.71 -1.69 6.08
CA SER A 65 -5.77 -2.49 5.28
C SER A 65 -4.34 -1.98 5.44
N GLY A 66 -4.11 -0.66 5.30
CA GLY A 66 -2.79 -0.06 5.51
C GLY A 66 -2.27 -0.19 6.94
N PHE A 67 -3.17 -0.14 7.94
CA PHE A 67 -2.81 -0.37 9.33
C PHE A 67 -2.37 -1.81 9.59
N CYS A 68 -3.06 -2.80 9.03
CA CYS A 68 -2.69 -4.21 9.13
C CYS A 68 -1.29 -4.45 8.56
N ASP A 69 -0.99 -3.92 7.38
CA ASP A 69 0.33 -3.98 6.75
C ASP A 69 1.44 -3.36 7.62
N ALA A 70 1.15 -2.21 8.24
CA ALA A 70 2.14 -1.57 9.10
C ALA A 70 2.41 -2.35 10.40
N ILE A 71 1.40 -3.04 10.94
CA ILE A 71 1.47 -3.64 12.27
C ILE A 71 1.96 -5.09 12.25
N ASP A 72 1.71 -5.86 11.17
CA ASP A 72 2.13 -7.26 11.09
C ASP A 72 3.66 -7.40 11.09
N GLY A 73 4.36 -6.55 10.37
CA GLY A 73 5.82 -6.48 10.40
C GLY A 73 6.38 -6.03 11.76
N VAL A 74 5.71 -5.11 12.47
CA VAL A 74 6.08 -4.72 13.83
C VAL A 74 5.89 -5.88 14.77
N LEU A 75 4.75 -6.58 14.71
CA LEU A 75 4.44 -7.74 15.53
C LEU A 75 5.45 -8.87 15.31
N ALA A 76 5.77 -9.17 14.05
CA ALA A 76 6.74 -10.21 13.70
C ALA A 76 8.14 -9.94 14.30
N ARG A 77 8.59 -8.67 14.22
CA ARG A 77 9.89 -8.26 14.79
C ARG A 77 9.90 -8.26 16.32
N LEU A 78 8.82 -7.78 16.97
CA LEU A 78 8.77 -7.70 18.43
C LEU A 78 8.80 -9.07 19.11
N TYR A 79 8.20 -10.08 18.49
CA TYR A 79 8.07 -11.42 19.09
C TYR A 79 8.95 -12.48 18.42
N GLY A 80 9.90 -12.07 17.56
CA GLY A 80 10.80 -12.98 16.88
C GLY A 80 10.08 -13.99 15.95
N GLN A 81 8.88 -13.62 15.44
CA GLN A 81 8.06 -14.46 14.58
C GLN A 81 8.27 -14.17 13.08
N THR A 82 9.41 -13.60 12.73
CA THR A 82 9.78 -13.38 11.32
C THR A 82 10.10 -14.72 10.66
N THR A 83 9.40 -15.03 9.57
CA THR A 83 9.61 -16.25 8.77
C THR A 83 9.76 -15.91 7.28
N GLN A 84 10.48 -16.73 6.53
CA GLN A 84 10.58 -16.56 5.07
C GLN A 84 9.22 -16.63 4.38
N LEU A 85 8.37 -17.56 4.80
CA LEU A 85 7.01 -17.69 4.30
C LEU A 85 6.17 -16.46 4.62
N GLY A 86 6.27 -15.93 5.86
CA GLY A 86 5.54 -14.72 6.25
C GLY A 86 5.92 -13.51 5.40
N GLY A 87 7.21 -13.26 5.20
CA GLY A 87 7.67 -12.17 4.33
C GLY A 87 7.29 -12.34 2.86
N PHE A 88 7.25 -13.59 2.37
CA PHE A 88 6.76 -13.87 1.01
C PHE A 88 5.26 -13.61 0.89
N LEU A 89 4.44 -14.12 1.83
CA LEU A 89 3.00 -13.93 1.84
C LEU A 89 2.63 -12.45 1.94
N ASP A 90 3.24 -11.72 2.88
CA ASP A 90 3.09 -10.28 3.02
C ASP A 90 3.36 -9.57 1.69
N SER A 91 4.51 -9.85 1.09
CA SER A 91 4.87 -9.28 -0.21
C SER A 91 3.85 -9.56 -1.31
N VAL A 92 3.31 -10.77 -1.39
CA VAL A 92 2.34 -11.14 -2.44
C VAL A 92 0.98 -10.51 -2.17
N LEU A 93 0.50 -10.60 -0.92
CA LEU A 93 -0.82 -10.06 -0.53
C LEU A 93 -0.89 -8.55 -0.66
N ASP A 94 0.22 -7.85 -0.44
CA ASP A 94 0.36 -6.42 -0.72
C ASP A 94 0.04 -6.06 -2.17
N ARG A 95 0.56 -6.85 -3.12
CA ARG A 95 0.32 -6.60 -4.56
C ARG A 95 -1.13 -6.92 -4.92
N TYR A 96 -1.70 -7.97 -4.34
CA TYR A 96 -3.13 -8.24 -4.47
C TYR A 96 -3.99 -7.11 -3.90
N ALA A 97 -3.61 -6.54 -2.75
CA ALA A 97 -4.32 -5.39 -2.19
C ALA A 97 -4.26 -4.17 -3.13
N ASP A 98 -3.09 -3.85 -3.71
CA ASP A 98 -2.96 -2.79 -4.71
C ASP A 98 -3.87 -3.06 -5.93
N VAL A 99 -3.87 -4.30 -6.46
CA VAL A 99 -4.72 -4.70 -7.59
C VAL A 99 -6.20 -4.54 -7.27
N LEU A 100 -6.63 -4.99 -6.09
CA LEU A 100 -8.02 -4.90 -5.65
C LEU A 100 -8.45 -3.45 -5.51
N ILE A 101 -7.70 -2.62 -4.77
CA ILE A 101 -8.05 -1.22 -4.50
C ILE A 101 -8.13 -0.42 -5.80
N PHE A 102 -7.09 -0.50 -6.66
CA PHE A 102 -7.09 0.21 -7.94
C PHE A 102 -8.16 -0.33 -8.89
N GLY A 103 -8.37 -1.66 -8.87
CA GLY A 103 -9.45 -2.31 -9.61
C GLY A 103 -10.82 -1.80 -9.19
N GLY A 104 -11.08 -1.70 -7.87
CA GLY A 104 -12.34 -1.14 -7.34
C GLY A 104 -12.57 0.31 -7.76
N ILE A 105 -11.52 1.14 -7.76
CA ILE A 105 -11.59 2.53 -8.22
C ILE A 105 -11.94 2.60 -9.72
N MET A 106 -11.31 1.76 -10.54
CA MET A 106 -11.62 1.69 -11.99
C MET A 106 -13.03 1.18 -12.25
N LEU A 107 -13.47 0.10 -11.57
CA LEU A 107 -14.80 -0.46 -11.70
C LEU A 107 -15.89 0.50 -11.22
N GLY A 108 -15.59 1.33 -10.21
CA GLY A 108 -16.47 2.40 -9.74
C GLY A 108 -16.52 3.63 -10.65
N ASN A 109 -15.81 3.62 -11.80
CA ASN A 109 -15.67 4.78 -12.69
C ASN A 109 -15.19 6.06 -11.96
N LEU A 110 -14.37 5.89 -10.92
CA LEU A 110 -13.83 7.00 -10.11
C LEU A 110 -12.56 7.59 -10.74
N CYS A 111 -12.01 6.95 -11.76
CA CYS A 111 -10.89 7.45 -12.54
C CYS A 111 -10.99 6.99 -14.01
N ASN A 112 -10.26 7.69 -14.87
CA ASN A 112 -10.07 7.22 -16.25
C ASN A 112 -9.29 5.90 -16.25
N LEU A 113 -9.75 4.91 -17.02
CA LEU A 113 -9.19 3.57 -17.09
C LEU A 113 -7.70 3.57 -17.46
N PHE A 114 -7.29 4.42 -18.40
CA PHE A 114 -5.89 4.52 -18.81
C PHE A 114 -4.98 4.91 -17.64
N TRP A 115 -5.35 5.93 -16.88
CA TRP A 115 -4.58 6.37 -15.72
C TRP A 115 -4.62 5.36 -14.58
N GLY A 116 -5.76 4.68 -14.38
CA GLY A 116 -5.89 3.57 -13.44
C GLY A 116 -4.93 2.44 -13.75
N LEU A 117 -4.88 1.98 -14.99
CA LEU A 117 -3.96 0.93 -15.44
C LEU A 117 -2.49 1.37 -15.37
N ALA A 118 -2.18 2.61 -15.73
CA ALA A 118 -0.81 3.14 -15.65
C ALA A 118 -0.32 3.24 -14.20
N ALA A 119 -1.17 3.69 -13.27
CA ALA A 119 -0.87 3.72 -11.84
C ALA A 119 -0.68 2.32 -11.25
N LEU A 120 -1.55 1.37 -11.59
CA LEU A 120 -1.46 -0.02 -11.16
C LEU A 120 -0.17 -0.68 -11.67
N SER A 121 0.10 -0.56 -12.98
CA SER A 121 1.32 -1.10 -13.59
C SER A 121 2.57 -0.53 -12.94
N GLY A 122 2.63 0.79 -12.76
CA GLY A 122 3.73 1.46 -12.08
C GLY A 122 3.91 0.96 -10.64
N SER A 123 2.82 0.80 -9.88
CA SER A 123 2.84 0.30 -8.50
C SER A 123 3.41 -1.11 -8.39
N LEU A 124 3.01 -2.01 -9.29
CA LEU A 124 3.53 -3.38 -9.34
C LEU A 124 5.00 -3.40 -9.76
N LEU A 125 5.38 -2.58 -10.75
CA LEU A 125 6.76 -2.48 -11.23
C LEU A 125 7.70 -1.85 -10.20
N VAL A 126 7.25 -0.90 -9.38
CA VAL A 126 8.02 -0.40 -8.23
C VAL A 126 8.38 -1.56 -7.31
N SER A 127 7.42 -2.39 -6.96
CA SER A 127 7.64 -3.56 -6.08
C SER A 127 8.52 -4.62 -6.75
N TYR A 128 8.26 -4.93 -8.02
CA TYR A 128 9.04 -5.91 -8.79
C TYR A 128 10.50 -5.48 -8.96
N SER A 129 10.74 -4.20 -9.31
CA SER A 129 12.09 -3.67 -9.50
C SER A 129 12.92 -3.77 -8.22
N ARG A 130 12.32 -3.54 -7.05
CA ARG A 130 12.98 -3.74 -5.75
C ARG A 130 13.35 -5.21 -5.54
N ALA A 131 12.38 -6.11 -5.64
CA ALA A 131 12.59 -7.53 -5.43
C ALA A 131 13.65 -8.10 -6.39
N ARG A 132 13.64 -7.67 -7.65
CA ARG A 132 14.60 -8.12 -8.66
C ARG A 132 16.01 -7.58 -8.41
N ALA A 133 16.15 -6.33 -7.96
CA ALA A 133 17.44 -5.75 -7.63
C ALA A 133 18.04 -6.39 -6.37
N GLU A 134 17.23 -6.63 -5.33
CA GLU A 134 17.65 -7.31 -4.10
C GLU A 134 18.09 -8.75 -4.40
N ALA A 135 17.40 -9.47 -5.30
CA ALA A 135 17.81 -10.78 -5.78
C ALA A 135 19.13 -10.77 -6.57
N ALA A 136 19.51 -9.62 -7.14
CA ALA A 136 20.79 -9.42 -7.81
C ALA A 136 21.87 -8.83 -6.85
N GLY A 137 21.61 -8.78 -5.54
CA GLY A 137 22.55 -8.30 -4.53
C GLY A 137 22.60 -6.77 -4.34
N VAL A 138 21.73 -6.00 -5.03
CA VAL A 138 21.67 -4.54 -4.92
C VAL A 138 20.52 -4.14 -3.99
N LYS A 139 20.85 -3.58 -2.82
CA LYS A 139 19.85 -3.06 -1.88
C LYS A 139 19.12 -1.85 -2.46
N MET A 140 17.79 -1.86 -2.37
CA MET A 140 16.92 -0.82 -2.91
C MET A 140 16.12 -0.08 -1.81
N GLU A 141 16.51 -0.18 -0.55
CA GLU A 141 15.85 0.54 0.55
C GLU A 141 15.93 2.04 0.33
N SER A 142 14.79 2.72 0.46
CA SER A 142 14.64 4.19 0.31
C SER A 142 15.05 4.74 -1.08
N VAL A 143 15.04 3.91 -2.12
CA VAL A 143 15.25 4.34 -3.49
C VAL A 143 13.92 4.57 -4.20
N GLY A 144 13.63 5.84 -4.53
CA GLY A 144 12.41 6.28 -5.19
C GLY A 144 11.46 7.04 -4.26
N PHE A 145 10.51 7.77 -4.87
CA PHE A 145 9.61 8.68 -4.13
C PHE A 145 8.29 8.02 -3.73
N MET A 146 7.88 6.93 -4.40
CA MET A 146 6.53 6.39 -4.27
C MET A 146 6.56 4.91 -3.90
N GLU A 147 6.90 4.66 -2.62
CA GLU A 147 6.74 3.34 -2.02
C GLU A 147 5.24 3.10 -1.66
N ARG A 148 4.90 1.95 -1.08
CA ARG A 148 3.51 1.58 -0.82
C ARG A 148 2.81 2.49 0.19
N ALA A 149 3.51 2.90 1.24
CA ALA A 149 2.94 3.77 2.27
C ALA A 149 2.54 5.14 1.71
N GLU A 150 3.38 5.73 0.84
CA GLU A 150 3.09 7.02 0.20
C GLU A 150 1.90 6.90 -0.76
N ARG A 151 1.78 5.77 -1.50
CA ARG A 151 0.63 5.52 -2.38
C ARG A 151 -0.68 5.44 -1.59
N LEU A 152 -0.70 4.66 -0.51
CA LEU A 152 -1.87 4.52 0.35
C LEU A 152 -2.26 5.85 1.00
N LEU A 153 -1.27 6.63 1.45
CA LEU A 153 -1.49 7.95 2.05
C LEU A 153 -2.11 8.92 1.03
N LEU A 154 -1.52 9.01 -0.18
CA LEU A 154 -2.03 9.87 -1.24
C LEU A 154 -3.46 9.49 -1.61
N LEU A 155 -3.73 8.19 -1.77
CA LEU A 155 -5.06 7.70 -2.12
C LEU A 155 -6.07 7.97 -1.00
N THR A 156 -5.67 7.81 0.26
CA THR A 156 -6.52 8.12 1.42
C THR A 156 -6.88 9.61 1.45
N ILE A 157 -5.90 10.49 1.27
CA ILE A 157 -6.13 11.94 1.24
C ILE A 157 -7.07 12.31 0.10
N ALA A 158 -6.82 11.78 -1.09
CA ALA A 158 -7.66 12.02 -2.26
C ALA A 158 -9.09 11.51 -2.04
N SER A 159 -9.26 10.35 -1.42
CA SER A 159 -10.58 9.80 -1.11
C SER A 159 -11.34 10.63 -0.06
N LEU A 160 -10.64 11.21 0.92
CA LEU A 160 -11.25 12.15 1.86
C LEU A 160 -11.71 13.44 1.16
N ILE A 161 -10.90 13.97 0.25
CA ILE A 161 -11.28 15.13 -0.57
C ILE A 161 -12.47 14.77 -1.48
N ALA A 162 -12.53 13.54 -1.97
CA ALA A 162 -13.60 13.06 -2.85
C ALA A 162 -14.98 13.01 -2.20
N LEU A 163 -15.09 13.07 -0.87
CA LEU A 163 -16.37 13.27 -0.18
C LEU A 163 -17.05 14.57 -0.59
N PHE A 164 -16.25 15.59 -0.96
CA PHE A 164 -16.70 16.91 -1.40
C PHE A 164 -16.53 17.12 -2.91
N TRP A 165 -15.48 16.55 -3.49
CA TRP A 165 -15.12 16.67 -4.91
C TRP A 165 -14.63 15.33 -5.47
N LEU A 166 -15.54 14.60 -6.11
CA LEU A 166 -15.33 13.20 -6.51
C LEU A 166 -14.14 13.01 -7.46
N ASP A 167 -13.88 14.00 -8.34
CA ASP A 167 -12.76 13.95 -9.29
C ASP A 167 -11.38 13.93 -8.63
N ALA A 168 -11.28 14.21 -7.33
CA ALA A 168 -10.02 14.15 -6.60
C ALA A 168 -9.35 12.77 -6.72
N ILE A 169 -10.13 11.68 -6.79
CA ILE A 169 -9.59 10.32 -6.99
C ILE A 169 -8.96 10.20 -8.37
N ASN A 170 -9.62 10.70 -9.42
CA ASN A 170 -9.06 10.68 -10.77
C ASN A 170 -7.72 11.43 -10.84
N TRP A 171 -7.63 12.61 -10.25
CA TRP A 171 -6.38 13.37 -10.20
C TRP A 171 -5.29 12.66 -9.39
N ALA A 172 -5.66 11.99 -8.29
CA ALA A 172 -4.70 11.18 -7.54
C ALA A 172 -4.19 9.99 -8.38
N MET A 173 -5.05 9.34 -9.16
CA MET A 173 -4.63 8.23 -10.03
C MET A 173 -3.70 8.72 -11.16
N ILE A 174 -3.93 9.90 -11.73
CA ILE A 174 -3.01 10.53 -12.68
C ILE A 174 -1.65 10.78 -12.01
N LEU A 175 -1.65 11.40 -10.83
CA LEU A 175 -0.43 11.68 -10.08
C LEU A 175 0.32 10.40 -9.72
N LEU A 176 -0.39 9.36 -9.26
CA LEU A 176 0.18 8.04 -8.98
C LEU A 176 0.78 7.40 -10.23
N ALA A 177 0.12 7.50 -11.39
CA ALA A 177 0.64 7.00 -12.64
C ALA A 177 2.00 7.62 -12.98
N PHE A 178 2.15 8.93 -12.83
CA PHE A 178 3.43 9.60 -13.07
C PHE A 178 4.49 9.25 -12.02
N LEU A 179 4.16 9.35 -10.73
CA LEU A 179 5.14 9.18 -9.65
C LEU A 179 5.62 7.74 -9.51
N THR A 180 4.76 6.75 -9.71
CA THR A 180 5.18 5.33 -9.65
C THR A 180 6.09 4.98 -10.82
N ASN A 181 5.74 5.39 -12.05
CA ASN A 181 6.60 5.14 -13.21
C ASN A 181 7.93 5.90 -13.13
N LEU A 182 7.93 7.13 -12.62
CA LEU A 182 9.16 7.87 -12.31
C LEU A 182 10.02 7.11 -11.29
N THR A 183 9.41 6.55 -10.26
CA THR A 183 10.11 5.74 -9.26
C THR A 183 10.75 4.50 -9.88
N VAL A 184 10.09 3.84 -10.84
CA VAL A 184 10.67 2.72 -11.59
C VAL A 184 11.91 3.17 -12.36
N ILE A 185 11.84 4.30 -13.07
CA ILE A 185 12.99 4.87 -13.80
C ILE A 185 14.15 5.17 -12.83
N GLN A 186 13.87 5.79 -11.68
CA GLN A 186 14.89 6.06 -10.66
C GLN A 186 15.57 4.78 -10.18
N ARG A 187 14.83 3.70 -9.97
CA ARG A 187 15.37 2.39 -9.57
C ARG A 187 16.23 1.76 -10.65
N ILE A 188 15.83 1.87 -11.93
CA ILE A 188 16.63 1.39 -13.06
C ILE A 188 17.97 2.16 -13.12
N ILE A 189 17.94 3.49 -13.03
CA ILE A 189 19.15 4.32 -13.05
C ILE A 189 20.05 4.01 -11.84
N TYR A 190 19.46 3.84 -10.66
CA TYR A 190 20.22 3.50 -9.45
C TYR A 190 20.89 2.12 -9.59
N PHE A 191 20.16 1.13 -10.08
CA PHE A 191 20.69 -0.21 -10.32
C PHE A 191 21.86 -0.18 -11.30
N TYR A 192 21.69 0.52 -12.44
CA TYR A 192 22.74 0.69 -13.45
C TYR A 192 24.02 1.29 -12.84
N LYS A 193 23.90 2.35 -12.04
CA LYS A 193 25.05 3.00 -11.39
C LYS A 193 25.74 2.12 -10.33
N LYS A 194 25.07 1.11 -9.80
CA LYS A 194 25.62 0.21 -8.79
C LYS A 194 26.29 -1.03 -9.37
N THR A 195 25.98 -1.36 -10.62
CA THR A 195 26.46 -2.56 -11.30
C THR A 195 27.51 -2.28 -12.37
N MET A 196 27.68 -1.02 -12.78
CA MET A 196 28.77 -0.51 -13.62
C MET A 196 29.84 0.19 -12.75
#